data_bf54b5dd7664a07b009ec8de412326b4
#
_entry.id   bf54b5dd7664a07b009ec8de412326b4
#
_cell.length_a   1.000
_cell.length_b   1.000
_cell.length_c   1.000
_cell.angle_alpha   90.00
_cell.angle_beta   90.00
_cell.angle_gamma   90.00
#
_symmetry.space_group_name_H-M   'P 1'
#
loop_
_entity.id
_entity.type
_entity.pdbx_description
1 polymer ?
#
loop_
_entity_poly.entity_id
_entity_poly.type
_entity_poly.pdbx_seq_one_letter_code
_entity_poly.pdbx_strand_id
1 'polypeptide(L)'
;GMNLAFEDCVLLERIVKEIGSDWPNVFARFEAEQLANANAIADMALDNYVEMRDTVRDPKFALRKKLAFELERRLPEHFIPRYSMVMFHADIPYLVAQQRGEVQKALLEEFTTDAASIEDVDIDAALAAAARRLAPIDSIRNDLSVHKS
;
A
#
# COMPACT_ATOMS: atom_id res chain seq x y z
N GLY A 1 2.79 -3.00 -13.35
CA GLY A 1 3.02 -4.31 -13.99
C GLY A 1 4.50 -4.69 -14.13
N MET A 2 5.36 -3.77 -14.55
CA MET A 2 6.77 -4.14 -14.85
C MET A 2 7.56 -4.52 -13.58
N ASN A 3 7.40 -3.78 -12.48
CA ASN A 3 8.07 -4.12 -11.21
C ASN A 3 7.65 -5.51 -10.71
N LEU A 4 6.34 -5.82 -10.73
CA LEU A 4 5.83 -7.14 -10.36
C LEU A 4 6.47 -8.25 -11.22
N ALA A 5 6.57 -8.05 -12.54
CA ALA A 5 7.18 -9.05 -13.41
C ALA A 5 8.66 -9.33 -13.08
N PHE A 6 9.43 -8.31 -12.66
CA PHE A 6 10.79 -8.52 -12.18
C PHE A 6 10.83 -9.24 -10.83
N GLU A 7 9.93 -8.90 -9.92
CA GLU A 7 9.78 -9.60 -8.64
C GLU A 7 9.41 -11.08 -8.84
N ASP A 8 8.51 -11.38 -9.79
CA ASP A 8 8.14 -12.73 -10.19
C ASP A 8 9.35 -13.54 -10.64
N CYS A 9 10.23 -12.92 -11.46
CA CYS A 9 11.45 -13.58 -11.91
C CYS A 9 12.40 -13.90 -10.76
N VAL A 10 12.59 -12.94 -9.82
CA VAL A 10 13.45 -13.12 -8.64
C VAL A 10 12.89 -14.20 -7.71
N LEU A 11 11.58 -14.19 -7.49
CA LEU A 11 10.90 -15.19 -6.67
C LEU A 11 11.04 -16.59 -7.28
N LEU A 12 10.76 -16.73 -8.57
CA LEU A 12 10.86 -17.99 -9.27
C LEU A 12 12.30 -18.54 -9.25
N GLU A 13 13.30 -17.68 -9.50
CA GLU A 13 14.71 -18.06 -9.41
C GLU A 13 15.07 -18.59 -8.02
N ARG A 14 14.62 -17.93 -6.96
CA ARG A 14 14.85 -18.35 -5.57
C ARG A 14 14.24 -19.73 -5.33
N ILE A 15 12.98 -19.95 -5.69
CA ILE A 15 12.28 -21.21 -5.50
C ILE A 15 13.00 -22.35 -6.24
N VAL A 16 13.42 -22.13 -7.50
CA VAL A 16 14.17 -23.14 -8.28
C VAL A 16 15.51 -23.45 -7.63
N LYS A 17 16.22 -22.47 -7.08
CA LYS A 17 17.47 -22.71 -6.34
C LYS A 17 17.28 -23.56 -5.10
N GLU A 18 16.13 -23.40 -4.40
CA GLU A 18 15.84 -24.12 -3.16
C GLU A 18 15.36 -25.56 -3.38
N ILE A 19 14.50 -25.80 -4.35
CA ILE A 19 13.85 -27.10 -4.56
C ILE A 19 14.23 -27.80 -5.88
N GLY A 20 15.08 -27.18 -6.70
CA GLY A 20 15.53 -27.76 -7.97
C GLY A 20 14.47 -27.71 -9.08
N SER A 21 14.54 -28.67 -10.02
CA SER A 21 13.70 -28.69 -11.21
C SER A 21 12.42 -29.52 -11.04
N ASP A 22 11.91 -29.63 -9.83
CA ASP A 22 10.58 -30.22 -9.57
C ASP A 22 9.49 -29.19 -9.90
N TRP A 23 9.22 -29.01 -11.18
CA TRP A 23 8.34 -27.96 -11.69
C TRP A 23 6.92 -27.95 -11.09
N PRO A 24 6.26 -29.09 -10.84
CA PRO A 24 4.97 -29.07 -10.14
C PRO A 24 5.04 -28.40 -8.77
N ASN A 25 6.05 -28.71 -7.97
CA ASN A 25 6.24 -28.10 -6.66
C ASN A 25 6.75 -26.65 -6.76
N VAL A 26 7.58 -26.33 -7.75
CA VAL A 26 8.01 -24.95 -8.02
C VAL A 26 6.82 -24.07 -8.29
N PHE A 27 5.91 -24.46 -9.17
CA PHE A 27 4.75 -23.64 -9.52
C PHE A 27 3.73 -23.56 -8.39
N ALA A 28 3.49 -24.65 -7.67
CA ALA A 28 2.59 -24.63 -6.51
C ALA A 28 3.08 -23.65 -5.44
N ARG A 29 4.39 -23.64 -5.17
CA ARG A 29 4.98 -22.73 -4.19
C ARG A 29 4.99 -21.29 -4.70
N PHE A 30 5.31 -21.07 -5.97
CA PHE A 30 5.27 -19.74 -6.59
C PHE A 30 3.87 -19.13 -6.50
N GLU A 31 2.82 -19.90 -6.84
CA GLU A 31 1.44 -19.48 -6.72
C GLU A 31 1.09 -19.12 -5.27
N ALA A 32 1.45 -19.99 -4.32
CA ALA A 32 1.15 -19.78 -2.90
C ALA A 32 1.78 -18.49 -2.33
N GLU A 33 3.00 -18.15 -2.77
CA GLU A 33 3.72 -16.96 -2.28
C GLU A 33 3.31 -15.67 -3.02
N GLN A 34 2.93 -15.76 -4.32
CA GLN A 34 2.77 -14.57 -5.17
C GLN A 34 1.31 -14.19 -5.45
N LEU A 35 0.37 -15.12 -5.42
CA LEU A 35 -1.02 -14.88 -5.85
C LEU A 35 -1.67 -13.68 -5.14
N ALA A 36 -1.47 -13.56 -3.83
CA ALA A 36 -2.05 -12.47 -3.05
C ALA A 36 -1.49 -11.09 -3.46
N ASN A 37 -0.17 -11.01 -3.72
CA ASN A 37 0.48 -9.79 -4.19
C ASN A 37 0.07 -9.43 -5.62
N ALA A 38 -0.03 -10.43 -6.51
CA ALA A 38 -0.46 -10.23 -7.89
C ALA A 38 -1.90 -9.71 -7.96
N ASN A 39 -2.81 -10.27 -7.16
CA ASN A 39 -4.18 -9.77 -7.05
C ASN A 39 -4.22 -8.36 -6.47
N ALA A 40 -3.48 -8.09 -5.41
CA ALA A 40 -3.44 -6.77 -4.79
C ALA A 40 -2.99 -5.67 -5.77
N ILE A 41 -1.94 -5.92 -6.56
CA ILE A 41 -1.48 -4.92 -7.55
C ILE A 41 -2.48 -4.76 -8.70
N ALA A 42 -3.16 -5.83 -9.12
CA ALA A 42 -4.21 -5.76 -10.13
C ALA A 42 -5.40 -4.92 -9.65
N ASP A 43 -5.87 -5.16 -8.43
CA ASP A 43 -6.95 -4.41 -7.81
C ASP A 43 -6.58 -2.93 -7.65
N MET A 44 -5.37 -2.65 -7.15
CA MET A 44 -4.88 -1.28 -7.01
C MET A 44 -4.76 -0.56 -8.35
N ALA A 45 -4.45 -1.26 -9.44
CA ALA A 45 -4.41 -0.67 -10.77
C ALA A 45 -5.81 -0.30 -11.27
N LEU A 46 -6.82 -1.14 -11.01
CA LEU A 46 -8.21 -0.85 -11.32
C LEU A 46 -8.74 0.33 -10.48
N ASP A 47 -8.46 0.33 -9.18
CA ASP A 47 -8.81 1.44 -8.29
C ASP A 47 -8.21 2.76 -8.77
N ASN A 48 -6.93 2.75 -9.13
CA ASN A 48 -6.25 3.94 -9.63
C ASN A 48 -6.89 4.45 -10.93
N TYR A 49 -7.32 3.56 -11.82
CA TYR A 49 -8.04 3.95 -13.04
C TYR A 49 -9.37 4.63 -12.70
N VAL A 50 -10.15 4.05 -11.78
CA VAL A 50 -11.43 4.63 -11.33
C VAL A 50 -11.19 5.97 -10.64
N GLU A 51 -10.20 6.04 -9.75
CA GLU A 51 -9.83 7.26 -9.04
C GLU A 51 -9.45 8.38 -10.03
N MET A 52 -8.58 8.11 -11.00
CA MET A 52 -8.18 9.10 -12.01
C MET A 52 -9.36 9.61 -12.85
N ARG A 53 -10.33 8.73 -13.15
CA ARG A 53 -11.53 9.10 -13.91
C ARG A 53 -12.48 9.98 -13.10
N ASP A 54 -12.67 9.65 -11.83
CA ASP A 54 -13.70 10.24 -10.98
C ASP A 54 -13.21 11.47 -10.20
N THR A 55 -11.88 11.62 -10.01
CA THR A 55 -11.26 12.74 -9.27
C THR A 55 -11.59 14.11 -9.86
N VAL A 56 -11.82 14.21 -11.17
CA VAL A 56 -12.20 15.47 -11.83
C VAL A 56 -13.59 15.95 -11.35
N ARG A 57 -14.38 15.08 -10.75
CA ARG A 57 -15.75 15.35 -10.30
C ARG A 57 -15.92 15.43 -8.78
N ASP A 58 -14.92 15.01 -8.01
CA ASP A 58 -15.01 15.01 -6.55
C ASP A 58 -14.44 16.30 -5.94
N PRO A 59 -15.29 17.23 -5.44
CA PRO A 59 -14.82 18.48 -4.82
C PRO A 59 -13.95 18.23 -3.57
N LYS A 60 -14.10 17.08 -2.92
CA LYS A 60 -13.31 16.70 -1.73
C LYS A 60 -11.94 16.11 -2.06
N PHE A 61 -11.69 15.75 -3.31
CA PHE A 61 -10.42 15.13 -3.70
C PHE A 61 -9.21 16.02 -3.36
N ALA A 62 -9.27 17.29 -3.72
CA ALA A 62 -8.21 18.24 -3.43
C ALA A 62 -7.96 18.40 -1.93
N LEU A 63 -9.04 18.37 -1.13
CA LEU A 63 -8.96 18.46 0.31
C LEU A 63 -8.31 17.21 0.92
N ARG A 64 -8.76 16.01 0.51
CA ARG A 64 -8.14 14.75 0.93
C ARG A 64 -6.65 14.68 0.59
N LYS A 65 -6.28 15.17 -0.60
CA LYS A 65 -4.87 15.22 -1.02
C LYS A 65 -4.04 16.17 -0.14
N LYS A 66 -4.58 17.32 0.25
CA LYS A 66 -3.90 18.24 1.18
C LYS A 66 -3.73 17.60 2.56
N LEU A 67 -4.78 16.95 3.08
CA LEU A 67 -4.70 16.24 4.36
C LEU A 67 -3.69 15.09 4.30
N ALA A 68 -3.70 14.29 3.24
CA ALA A 68 -2.74 13.20 3.05
C ALA A 68 -1.29 13.73 3.07
N PHE A 69 -1.04 14.86 2.44
CA PHE A 69 0.28 15.49 2.42
C PHE A 69 0.71 15.98 3.81
N GLU A 70 -0.20 16.54 4.60
CA GLU A 70 0.09 16.94 5.99
C GLU A 70 0.38 15.74 6.88
N LEU A 71 -0.38 14.63 6.72
CA LEU A 71 -0.14 13.40 7.47
C LEU A 71 1.21 12.76 7.10
N GLU A 72 1.54 12.65 5.82
CA GLU A 72 2.84 12.16 5.36
C GLU A 72 3.99 13.00 5.91
N ARG A 73 3.87 14.32 5.83
CA ARG A 73 4.91 15.25 6.30
C ARG A 73 5.15 15.18 7.81
N ARG A 74 4.08 15.02 8.61
CA ARG A 74 4.13 15.08 10.10
C ARG A 74 4.27 13.69 10.73
N LEU A 75 3.93 12.62 10.00
CA LEU A 75 3.94 11.24 10.51
C LEU A 75 4.51 10.26 9.45
N PRO A 76 5.72 10.52 8.91
CA PRO A 76 6.27 9.77 7.76
C PRO A 76 6.50 8.28 8.05
N GLU A 77 6.69 7.90 9.31
CA GLU A 77 6.87 6.49 9.69
C GLU A 77 5.58 5.67 9.65
N HIS A 78 4.43 6.32 9.79
CA HIS A 78 3.12 5.67 9.81
C HIS A 78 2.34 5.89 8.53
N PHE A 79 2.37 7.12 7.98
CA PHE A 79 1.58 7.50 6.81
C PHE A 79 2.47 7.67 5.58
N ILE A 80 2.59 6.61 4.81
CA ILE A 80 3.22 6.63 3.48
C ILE A 80 2.10 6.41 2.45
N PRO A 81 1.85 7.33 1.52
CA PRO A 81 0.78 7.17 0.53
C PRO A 81 0.90 5.84 -0.24
N ARG A 82 -0.24 5.21 -0.54
CA ARG A 82 -0.30 3.91 -1.25
C ARG A 82 0.56 3.90 -2.51
N TYR A 83 0.47 4.93 -3.32
CA TYR A 83 1.27 5.04 -4.54
C TYR A 83 2.78 5.07 -4.25
N SER A 84 3.20 5.80 -3.23
CA SER A 84 4.62 5.86 -2.82
C SER A 84 5.12 4.50 -2.34
N MET A 85 4.31 3.75 -1.58
CA MET A 85 4.66 2.39 -1.17
C MET A 85 4.91 1.48 -2.38
N VAL A 86 4.01 1.50 -3.37
CA VAL A 86 4.12 0.65 -4.57
C VAL A 86 5.30 1.02 -5.46
N MET A 87 5.62 2.32 -5.56
CA MET A 87 6.63 2.80 -6.51
C MET A 87 8.05 2.86 -5.95
N PHE A 88 8.20 3.13 -4.66
CA PHE A 88 9.50 3.47 -4.08
C PHE A 88 9.93 2.56 -2.92
N HIS A 89 9.05 1.65 -2.47
CA HIS A 89 9.32 0.77 -1.33
C HIS A 89 9.15 -0.70 -1.74
N ALA A 90 10.09 -1.22 -2.53
CA ALA A 90 10.06 -2.60 -3.03
C ALA A 90 10.10 -3.68 -1.91
N ASP A 91 10.44 -3.27 -0.71
CA ASP A 91 10.45 -4.09 0.50
C ASP A 91 9.06 -4.23 1.15
N ILE A 92 8.07 -3.45 0.71
CA ILE A 92 6.68 -3.53 1.18
C ILE A 92 5.87 -4.38 0.19
N PRO A 93 5.31 -5.53 0.61
CA PRO A 93 4.45 -6.33 -0.25
C PRO A 93 3.23 -5.54 -0.75
N TYR A 94 2.80 -5.80 -1.99
CA TYR A 94 1.65 -5.11 -2.58
C TYR A 94 0.35 -5.31 -1.79
N LEU A 95 0.16 -6.49 -1.20
CA LEU A 95 -0.97 -6.75 -0.30
C LEU A 95 -0.96 -5.81 0.91
N VAL A 96 0.20 -5.57 1.51
CA VAL A 96 0.34 -4.63 2.64
C VAL A 96 0.07 -3.21 2.19
N ALA A 97 0.59 -2.80 1.02
CA ALA A 97 0.32 -1.47 0.46
C ALA A 97 -1.18 -1.26 0.18
N GLN A 98 -1.88 -2.27 -0.33
CA GLN A 98 -3.32 -2.26 -0.55
C GLN A 98 -4.09 -2.08 0.76
N GLN A 99 -3.85 -2.93 1.75
CA GLN A 99 -4.52 -2.89 3.06
C GLN A 99 -4.30 -1.55 3.77
N ARG A 100 -3.09 -1.04 3.76
CA ARG A 100 -2.80 0.29 4.32
C ARG A 100 -3.49 1.40 3.55
N GLY A 101 -3.54 1.29 2.23
CA GLY A 101 -4.25 2.24 1.37
C GLY A 101 -5.74 2.35 1.70
N GLU A 102 -6.41 1.23 2.00
CA GLU A 102 -7.81 1.23 2.43
C GLU A 102 -7.99 1.96 3.78
N VAL A 103 -7.12 1.71 4.75
CA VAL A 103 -7.15 2.42 6.04
C VAL A 103 -6.90 3.91 5.85
N GLN A 104 -5.95 4.29 5.00
CA GLN A 104 -5.65 5.69 4.67
C GLN A 104 -6.86 6.38 4.01
N LYS A 105 -7.50 5.72 3.04
CA LYS A 105 -8.67 6.23 2.35
C LYS A 105 -9.81 6.49 3.33
N ALA A 106 -10.15 5.51 4.16
CA ALA A 106 -11.20 5.64 5.18
C ALA A 106 -10.91 6.79 6.15
N LEU A 107 -9.66 6.94 6.59
CA LEU A 107 -9.24 8.02 7.48
C LEU A 107 -9.38 9.39 6.81
N LEU A 108 -8.92 9.53 5.57
CA LEU A 108 -9.04 10.78 4.82
C LEU A 108 -10.51 11.17 4.59
N GLU A 109 -11.37 10.20 4.27
CA GLU A 109 -12.81 10.41 4.11
C GLU A 109 -13.44 10.87 5.42
N GLU A 110 -13.16 10.19 6.53
CA GLU A 110 -13.69 10.51 7.87
C GLU A 110 -13.39 11.97 8.26
N PHE A 111 -12.13 12.39 8.14
CA PHE A 111 -11.71 13.72 8.58
C PHE A 111 -12.02 14.86 7.60
N THR A 112 -12.46 14.54 6.38
CA THR A 112 -12.82 15.57 5.39
C THR A 112 -14.32 15.64 5.10
N THR A 113 -15.14 14.77 5.66
CA THR A 113 -16.58 14.68 5.37
C THR A 113 -17.28 16.01 5.55
N ASP A 114 -17.11 16.65 6.70
CA ASP A 114 -17.79 17.89 7.05
C ASP A 114 -16.94 19.15 6.82
N ALA A 115 -15.66 19.01 6.47
CA ALA A 115 -14.75 20.12 6.23
C ALA A 115 -14.92 20.73 4.84
N ALA A 116 -14.99 22.04 4.73
CA ALA A 116 -15.00 22.75 3.44
C ALA A 116 -13.57 23.04 2.94
N SER A 117 -12.63 23.21 3.87
CA SER A 117 -11.23 23.53 3.61
C SER A 117 -10.30 22.79 4.58
N ILE A 118 -8.99 22.88 4.37
CA ILE A 118 -8.01 22.23 5.26
C ILE A 118 -7.97 22.86 6.64
N GLU A 119 -8.33 24.13 6.75
CA GLU A 119 -8.42 24.88 7.99
C GLU A 119 -9.56 24.39 8.91
N ASP A 120 -10.57 23.74 8.31
CA ASP A 120 -11.70 23.14 9.05
C ASP A 120 -11.38 21.71 9.55
N VAL A 121 -10.27 21.13 9.11
CA VAL A 121 -9.87 19.76 9.49
C VAL A 121 -9.11 19.78 10.80
N ASP A 122 -9.52 18.98 11.77
CA ASP A 122 -8.72 18.70 12.98
C ASP A 122 -7.54 17.78 12.62
N ILE A 123 -6.43 18.42 12.19
CA ILE A 123 -5.22 17.72 11.76
C ILE A 123 -4.58 16.92 12.90
N ASP A 124 -4.63 17.43 14.14
CA ASP A 124 -4.02 16.75 15.29
C ASP A 124 -4.81 15.49 15.67
N ALA A 125 -6.14 15.54 15.59
CA ALA A 125 -6.98 14.35 15.73
C ALA A 125 -6.75 13.34 14.60
N ALA A 126 -6.57 13.80 13.34
CA ALA A 126 -6.26 12.96 12.20
C ALA A 126 -4.89 12.27 12.36
N LEU A 127 -3.86 12.98 12.84
CA LEU A 127 -2.53 12.42 13.15
C LEU A 127 -2.63 11.34 14.23
N ALA A 128 -3.34 11.62 15.32
CA ALA A 128 -3.54 10.66 16.40
C ALA A 128 -4.30 9.41 15.92
N ALA A 129 -5.28 9.57 15.03
CA ALA A 129 -6.01 8.45 14.41
C ALA A 129 -5.10 7.65 13.47
N ALA A 130 -4.28 8.31 12.65
CA ALA A 130 -3.32 7.66 11.77
C ALA A 130 -2.29 6.84 12.55
N ALA A 131 -1.71 7.40 13.61
CA ALA A 131 -0.75 6.70 14.46
C ALA A 131 -1.34 5.46 15.14
N ARG A 132 -2.62 5.47 15.47
CA ARG A 132 -3.30 4.31 16.08
C ARG A 132 -3.67 3.23 15.06
N ARG A 133 -4.06 3.61 13.83
CA ARG A 133 -4.60 2.69 12.81
C ARG A 133 -3.53 2.14 11.87
N LEU A 134 -2.42 2.83 11.75
CA LEU A 134 -1.31 2.46 10.87
C LEU A 134 -0.07 2.20 11.72
N ALA A 135 0.37 0.96 11.80
CA ALA A 135 1.63 0.62 12.45
C ALA A 135 2.82 1.31 11.74
N PRO A 136 3.91 1.64 12.46
CA PRO A 136 5.13 2.13 11.82
C PRO A 136 5.62 1.15 10.75
N ILE A 137 6.11 1.68 9.63
CA ILE A 137 6.51 0.83 8.49
C ILE A 137 7.67 -0.09 8.85
N ASP A 138 8.57 0.35 9.71
CA ASP A 138 9.72 -0.45 10.15
C ASP A 138 9.31 -1.67 10.98
N SER A 139 8.20 -1.60 11.73
CA SER A 139 7.65 -2.78 12.42
C SER A 139 7.20 -3.85 11.42
N ILE A 140 6.57 -3.44 10.32
CA ILE A 140 6.14 -4.34 9.25
C ILE A 140 7.34 -4.96 8.53
N ARG A 141 8.38 -4.19 8.26
CA ARG A 141 9.64 -4.68 7.68
C ARG A 141 10.30 -5.75 8.55
N ASN A 142 10.32 -5.52 9.85
CA ASN A 142 10.90 -6.48 10.80
C ASN A 142 10.12 -7.78 10.84
N ASP A 143 8.77 -7.73 10.87
CA ASP A 143 7.91 -8.91 10.85
C ASP A 143 8.11 -9.74 9.57
N LEU A 144 8.23 -9.06 8.41
CA LEU A 144 8.47 -9.72 7.12
C LEU A 144 9.86 -10.35 7.03
N SER A 145 10.87 -9.81 7.71
CA SER A 145 12.23 -10.36 7.74
C SER A 145 12.32 -11.65 8.57
N VAL A 146 11.55 -11.73 9.66
CA VAL A 146 11.49 -12.93 10.54
C VAL A 146 10.87 -14.14 9.82
N HIS A 147 9.92 -13.91 8.90
CA HIS A 147 9.28 -14.99 8.16
C HIS A 147 10.05 -15.46 6.92
N LYS A 148 11.15 -14.79 6.57
CA LYS A 148 12.04 -15.17 5.44
C LYS A 148 13.31 -15.93 5.87
N SER A 149 13.48 -16.17 7.18
CA SER A 149 14.60 -16.93 7.77
C SER A 149 14.18 -18.36 8.05
#